data_401485d0b53d996b042ae13ce2d3cf3a
#
_entry.id   401485d0b53d996b042ae13ce2d3cf3a
#
_cell.length_a   1.000
_cell.length_b   1.000
_cell.length_c   1.000
_cell.angle_alpha   90.00
_cell.angle_beta   90.00
_cell.angle_gamma   90.00
#
_symmetry.space_group_name_H-M   'P 1'
#
loop_
_entity.id
_entity.type
_entity.pdbx_description
1 polymer ?
#
loop_
_entity_poly.entity_id
_entity_poly.type
_entity_poly.pdbx_seq_one_letter_code
_entity_poly.pdbx_strand_id
1 'polypeptide(L)'
;MRTALRLLLLGIAISALVTGRTVAVPPPVPMASLGEDAIIIPVAGVAKGALRDDFDNIHSGHPHHAIDIRAPRGTSVLAAVDGTIRKLFESRAGGLTIYEFDVATERSYYYAHLDSYGSDVVEGMHVRQGDVIGYVGTTGNAPPETPHLHFAINVLPPDKAWSKGEAVDPYPILVARGVTR
;
A
#
# COMPACT_ATOMS: atom_id res chain seq x y z
N MET A 1 -44.42 -42.99 59.39
CA MET A 1 -43.95 -43.57 58.13
C MET A 1 -43.89 -42.43 57.11
N ARG A 2 -42.70 -41.94 56.78
CA ARG A 2 -42.51 -40.83 55.84
C ARG A 2 -41.63 -41.35 54.67
N THR A 3 -42.24 -41.57 53.54
CA THR A 3 -41.58 -42.05 52.30
C THR A 3 -40.93 -40.90 51.61
N ALA A 4 -39.61 -40.88 51.48
CA ALA A 4 -38.85 -39.84 50.73
C ALA A 4 -38.74 -40.27 49.29
N LEU A 5 -39.30 -39.47 48.41
CA LEU A 5 -39.20 -39.55 46.91
C LEU A 5 -37.87 -38.93 46.46
N ARG A 6 -36.94 -39.73 45.97
CA ARG A 6 -35.70 -39.25 45.35
C ARG A 6 -35.94 -38.95 43.88
N LEU A 7 -35.86 -37.67 43.54
CA LEU A 7 -35.89 -37.18 42.16
C LEU A 7 -34.47 -37.34 41.54
N LEU A 8 -34.36 -38.15 40.50
CA LEU A 8 -33.13 -38.35 39.74
C LEU A 8 -33.10 -37.34 38.62
N LEU A 9 -32.27 -36.29 38.72
CA LEU A 9 -32.04 -35.34 37.66
C LEU A 9 -30.97 -35.89 36.69
N LEU A 10 -31.42 -36.27 35.50
CA LEU A 10 -30.56 -36.70 34.40
C LEU A 10 -30.04 -35.45 33.65
N GLY A 11 -28.82 -35.06 33.92
CA GLY A 11 -28.16 -33.94 33.21
C GLY A 11 -27.66 -34.40 31.84
N ILE A 12 -28.28 -33.91 30.79
CA ILE A 12 -27.76 -34.09 29.41
C ILE A 12 -26.69 -33.03 29.17
N ALA A 13 -25.44 -33.45 29.14
CA ALA A 13 -24.31 -32.60 28.72
C ALA A 13 -24.29 -32.54 27.17
N ILE A 14 -24.68 -31.40 26.62
CA ILE A 14 -24.51 -31.13 25.17
C ILE A 14 -23.09 -30.64 24.96
N SER A 15 -22.19 -31.51 24.51
CA SER A 15 -20.86 -31.12 24.03
C SER A 15 -20.97 -30.48 22.64
N ALA A 16 -20.90 -29.16 22.58
CA ALA A 16 -20.77 -28.44 21.31
C ALA A 16 -19.36 -28.67 20.77
N LEU A 17 -19.25 -29.47 19.72
CA LEU A 17 -18.01 -29.65 18.95
C LEU A 17 -17.76 -28.42 18.12
N VAL A 18 -16.94 -27.47 18.61
CA VAL A 18 -16.47 -26.34 17.83
C VAL A 18 -15.41 -26.84 16.84
N THR A 19 -15.84 -27.13 15.61
CA THR A 19 -14.91 -27.40 14.51
C THR A 19 -14.23 -26.09 14.10
N GLY A 20 -13.11 -25.79 14.75
CA GLY A 20 -12.24 -24.70 14.36
C GLY A 20 -11.72 -24.94 12.94
N ARG A 21 -12.27 -24.22 11.98
CA ARG A 21 -11.74 -24.19 10.62
C ARG A 21 -10.43 -23.41 10.69
N THR A 22 -9.30 -24.10 10.80
CA THR A 22 -7.97 -23.52 10.61
C THR A 22 -7.90 -23.00 9.19
N VAL A 23 -7.97 -21.67 9.03
CA VAL A 23 -7.61 -21.01 7.77
C VAL A 23 -6.11 -21.27 7.61
N ALA A 24 -5.75 -22.14 6.67
CA ALA A 24 -4.36 -22.37 6.34
C ALA A 24 -3.77 -21.05 5.83
N VAL A 25 -2.83 -20.50 6.57
CA VAL A 25 -1.98 -19.41 6.08
C VAL A 25 -1.22 -19.99 4.89
N PRO A 26 -1.34 -19.40 3.67
CA PRO A 26 -0.58 -19.90 2.53
C PRO A 26 0.91 -19.85 2.90
N PRO A 27 1.72 -20.83 2.44
CA PRO A 27 3.15 -20.83 2.70
C PRO A 27 3.75 -19.53 2.16
N PRO A 28 4.79 -18.97 2.82
CA PRO A 28 5.48 -17.80 2.32
C PRO A 28 5.95 -18.10 0.90
N VAL A 29 5.59 -17.21 -0.03
CA VAL A 29 6.04 -17.28 -1.42
C VAL A 29 7.58 -17.27 -1.37
N PRO A 30 8.28 -18.21 -2.03
CA PRO A 30 9.73 -18.20 -2.04
C PRO A 30 10.21 -16.83 -2.54
N MET A 31 11.12 -16.20 -1.81
CA MET A 31 11.78 -14.96 -2.19
C MET A 31 12.67 -15.19 -3.42
N ALA A 32 12.06 -15.50 -4.56
CA ALA A 32 12.72 -15.44 -5.84
C ALA A 32 12.65 -13.99 -6.29
N SER A 33 13.74 -13.26 -6.05
CA SER A 33 14.14 -12.02 -6.75
C SER A 33 12.99 -11.34 -7.49
N LEU A 34 12.28 -10.45 -6.83
CA LEU A 34 11.60 -9.36 -7.54
C LEU A 34 12.73 -8.50 -8.11
N GLY A 35 13.14 -8.80 -9.34
CA GLY A 35 14.01 -7.90 -10.10
C GLY A 35 13.36 -6.52 -10.13
N GLU A 36 14.15 -5.49 -10.36
CA GLU A 36 13.70 -4.11 -10.54
C GLU A 36 12.57 -3.95 -11.58
N ASP A 37 12.26 -5.01 -12.33
CA ASP A 37 11.22 -5.12 -13.36
C ASP A 37 9.78 -5.29 -12.84
N ALA A 38 9.57 -5.37 -11.53
CA ALA A 38 8.28 -5.75 -10.96
C ALA A 38 7.41 -4.58 -10.48
N ILE A 39 7.84 -3.33 -10.64
CA ILE A 39 7.06 -2.15 -10.20
C ILE A 39 6.19 -1.66 -11.36
N ILE A 40 4.87 -1.48 -11.10
CA ILE A 40 3.97 -0.88 -12.09
C ILE A 40 3.88 0.64 -11.93
N ILE A 41 3.41 1.32 -12.97
CA ILE A 41 3.01 2.73 -12.87
C ILE A 41 1.78 2.78 -11.95
N PRO A 42 1.86 3.49 -10.80
CA PRO A 42 0.83 3.43 -9.77
C PRO A 42 -0.39 4.33 -10.05
N VAL A 43 -0.66 4.65 -11.33
CA VAL A 43 -1.84 5.42 -11.74
C VAL A 43 -2.49 4.72 -12.93
N ALA A 44 -3.75 4.37 -12.78
CA ALA A 44 -4.49 3.65 -13.80
C ALA A 44 -4.54 4.41 -15.14
N GLY A 45 -4.25 3.70 -16.23
CA GLY A 45 -4.33 4.24 -17.59
C GLY A 45 -3.18 5.15 -18.02
N VAL A 46 -2.21 5.43 -17.15
CA VAL A 46 -1.03 6.22 -17.52
C VAL A 46 0.00 5.33 -18.21
N ALA A 47 0.40 5.73 -19.42
CA ALA A 47 1.42 5.03 -20.18
C ALA A 47 2.84 5.52 -19.81
N LYS A 48 3.86 4.65 -19.97
CA LYS A 48 5.27 4.99 -19.72
C LYS A 48 5.72 6.29 -20.42
N GLY A 49 5.28 6.51 -21.64
CA GLY A 49 5.64 7.73 -22.42
C GLY A 49 5.02 9.04 -21.91
N ALA A 50 4.09 8.96 -20.95
CA ALA A 50 3.52 10.13 -20.30
C ALA A 50 4.27 10.53 -19.01
N LEU A 51 5.14 9.66 -18.49
CA LEU A 51 5.98 9.94 -17.33
C LEU A 51 7.03 11.00 -17.68
N ARG A 52 7.41 11.77 -16.67
CA ARG A 52 8.48 12.77 -16.76
C ARG A 52 9.52 12.47 -15.70
N ASP A 53 10.77 12.68 -16.07
CA ASP A 53 11.89 12.66 -15.13
C ASP A 53 11.97 14.05 -14.48
N ASP A 54 11.47 14.14 -13.26
CA ASP A 54 11.50 15.36 -12.45
C ASP A 54 12.05 15.13 -11.04
N PHE A 55 12.74 13.98 -10.84
CA PHE A 55 13.31 13.56 -9.57
C PHE A 55 14.26 14.59 -8.96
N ASP A 56 15.16 15.16 -9.77
CA ASP A 56 16.15 16.16 -9.33
C ASP A 56 15.63 17.60 -9.40
N ASN A 57 14.39 17.83 -9.82
CA ASN A 57 13.83 19.17 -9.91
C ASN A 57 13.74 19.81 -8.51
N ILE A 58 13.95 21.12 -8.45
CA ILE A 58 13.83 21.85 -7.20
C ILE A 58 12.37 22.26 -6.99
N HIS A 59 11.76 21.70 -5.95
CA HIS A 59 10.42 22.04 -5.49
C HIS A 59 10.51 22.74 -4.11
N SER A 60 10.01 23.97 -4.04
CA SER A 60 10.01 24.74 -2.77
C SER A 60 11.38 24.84 -2.08
N GLY A 61 12.47 24.86 -2.86
CA GLY A 61 13.85 24.97 -2.35
C GLY A 61 14.51 23.65 -1.94
N HIS A 62 13.87 22.51 -2.19
CA HIS A 62 14.39 21.16 -1.94
C HIS A 62 14.33 20.30 -3.20
N PRO A 63 15.25 19.34 -3.38
CA PRO A 63 15.11 18.33 -4.42
C PRO A 63 13.77 17.60 -4.28
N HIS A 64 13.15 17.28 -5.40
CA HIS A 64 11.82 16.64 -5.46
C HIS A 64 11.84 15.23 -4.86
N HIS A 65 12.86 14.45 -5.20
CA HIS A 65 13.07 13.07 -4.72
C HIS A 65 11.87 12.14 -4.95
N ALA A 66 11.10 12.42 -6.00
CA ALA A 66 9.90 11.73 -6.42
C ALA A 66 9.67 11.96 -7.90
N ILE A 67 8.58 11.43 -8.44
CA ILE A 67 8.02 11.87 -9.72
C ILE A 67 6.55 12.24 -9.56
N ASP A 68 6.12 13.25 -10.35
CA ASP A 68 4.74 13.68 -10.41
C ASP A 68 4.02 13.04 -11.61
N ILE A 69 3.14 12.10 -11.33
CA ILE A 69 2.36 11.38 -12.34
C ILE A 69 1.02 12.08 -12.54
N ARG A 70 0.90 12.86 -13.61
CA ARG A 70 -0.31 13.65 -13.91
C ARG A 70 -1.44 12.76 -14.39
N ALA A 71 -2.61 12.93 -13.78
CA ALA A 71 -3.84 12.28 -14.19
C ALA A 71 -5.06 13.10 -13.70
N PRO A 72 -6.24 12.94 -14.30
CA PRO A 72 -7.44 13.58 -13.78
C PRO A 72 -7.72 13.23 -12.32
N ARG A 73 -8.26 14.19 -11.57
CA ARG A 73 -8.72 13.96 -10.18
C ARG A 73 -9.70 12.78 -10.13
N GLY A 74 -9.55 11.91 -9.15
CA GLY A 74 -10.36 10.70 -9.01
C GLY A 74 -9.87 9.51 -9.84
N THR A 75 -8.77 9.65 -10.62
CA THR A 75 -8.14 8.48 -11.27
C THR A 75 -7.62 7.52 -10.20
N SER A 76 -7.83 6.22 -10.39
CA SER A 76 -7.40 5.20 -9.43
C SER A 76 -5.88 5.20 -9.25
N VAL A 77 -5.44 5.23 -8.00
CA VAL A 77 -4.06 4.99 -7.58
C VAL A 77 -3.94 3.53 -7.17
N LEU A 78 -2.92 2.87 -7.70
CA LEU A 78 -2.70 1.43 -7.60
C LEU A 78 -1.49 1.15 -6.71
N ALA A 79 -1.54 0.04 -5.95
CA ALA A 79 -0.36 -0.49 -5.26
C ALA A 79 0.74 -0.79 -6.29
N ALA A 80 1.92 -0.22 -6.10
CA ALA A 80 3.02 -0.35 -7.07
C ALA A 80 3.63 -1.75 -7.08
N VAL A 81 3.52 -2.48 -5.98
CA VAL A 81 4.07 -3.81 -5.72
C VAL A 81 3.09 -4.66 -4.91
N ASP A 82 3.44 -5.92 -4.67
CA ASP A 82 2.83 -6.68 -3.56
C ASP A 82 3.43 -6.17 -2.24
N GLY A 83 2.57 -5.81 -1.28
CA GLY A 83 3.07 -5.17 -0.07
C GLY A 83 2.08 -5.09 1.08
N THR A 84 2.36 -4.19 2.00
CA THR A 84 1.52 -3.89 3.16
C THR A 84 1.35 -2.39 3.31
N ILE A 85 0.14 -1.92 3.48
CA ILE A 85 -0.15 -0.52 3.83
C ILE A 85 0.40 -0.27 5.24
N ARG A 86 1.53 0.38 5.31
CA ARG A 86 2.24 0.60 6.58
C ARG A 86 1.69 1.77 7.35
N LYS A 87 1.30 2.84 6.64
CA LYS A 87 0.82 4.07 7.27
C LYS A 87 -0.13 4.83 6.34
N LEU A 88 -1.25 5.27 6.89
CA LEU A 88 -2.11 6.30 6.33
C LEU A 88 -1.83 7.59 7.10
N PHE A 89 -1.48 8.66 6.40
CA PHE A 89 -1.05 9.87 7.05
C PHE A 89 -1.56 11.10 6.30
N GLU A 90 -1.85 12.15 7.04
CA GLU A 90 -2.20 13.44 6.48
C GLU A 90 -1.20 14.49 6.96
N SER A 91 -0.68 15.27 6.03
CA SER A 91 0.25 16.35 6.31
C SER A 91 -0.08 17.61 5.51
N ARG A 92 0.46 18.74 5.98
CA ARG A 92 0.31 20.01 5.27
C ARG A 92 0.97 19.98 3.88
N ALA A 93 2.06 19.26 3.72
CA ALA A 93 2.78 19.17 2.45
C ALA A 93 2.15 18.08 1.54
N GLY A 94 2.14 16.84 1.98
CA GLY A 94 1.70 15.71 1.14
C GLY A 94 0.18 15.55 1.03
N GLY A 95 -0.61 16.25 1.88
CA GLY A 95 -2.05 16.00 1.96
C GLY A 95 -2.34 14.61 2.50
N LEU A 96 -3.35 13.94 1.93
CA LEU A 96 -3.63 12.54 2.21
C LEU A 96 -2.58 11.66 1.55
N THR A 97 -1.94 10.78 2.34
CA THR A 97 -0.80 10.00 1.89
C THR A 97 -0.88 8.54 2.33
N ILE A 98 -0.29 7.66 1.53
CA ILE A 98 -0.12 6.24 1.84
C ILE A 98 1.38 5.93 1.82
N TYR A 99 1.83 5.14 2.81
CA TYR A 99 3.12 4.45 2.79
C TYR A 99 2.86 2.95 2.68
N GLU A 100 3.29 2.36 1.59
CA GLU A 100 3.30 0.93 1.35
C GLU A 100 4.71 0.40 1.54
N PHE A 101 4.86 -0.75 2.20
CA PHE A 101 6.13 -1.46 2.28
C PHE A 101 6.06 -2.70 1.41
N ASP A 102 7.13 -2.99 0.66
CA ASP A 102 7.25 -4.25 -0.07
C ASP A 102 7.29 -5.46 0.87
N VAL A 103 7.10 -6.66 0.31
CA VAL A 103 7.09 -7.91 1.07
C VAL A 103 8.43 -8.14 1.80
N ALA A 104 9.55 -7.75 1.20
CA ALA A 104 10.88 -7.87 1.79
C ALA A 104 11.12 -6.83 2.91
N THR A 105 10.27 -5.79 3.01
CA THR A 105 10.41 -4.66 3.93
C THR A 105 11.77 -3.96 3.77
N GLU A 106 12.20 -3.85 2.54
CA GLU A 106 13.45 -3.15 2.16
C GLU A 106 13.18 -1.74 1.63
N ARG A 107 11.99 -1.55 1.01
CA ARG A 107 11.58 -0.28 0.40
C ARG A 107 10.23 0.16 0.91
N SER A 108 10.04 1.49 0.93
CA SER A 108 8.73 2.11 1.04
C SER A 108 8.36 2.81 -0.25
N TYR A 109 7.09 2.71 -0.60
CA TYR A 109 6.46 3.41 -1.71
C TYR A 109 5.51 4.44 -1.12
N TYR A 110 5.72 5.69 -1.51
CA TYR A 110 4.98 6.83 -0.97
C TYR A 110 4.08 7.42 -2.04
N TYR A 111 2.81 7.57 -1.68
CA TYR A 111 1.75 8.08 -2.54
C TYR A 111 1.15 9.31 -1.87
N ALA A 112 1.22 10.47 -2.50
CA ALA A 112 0.75 11.72 -1.91
C ALA A 112 -0.21 12.50 -2.81
N HIS A 113 -0.78 13.57 -2.25
CA HIS A 113 -1.79 14.43 -2.85
C HIS A 113 -3.09 13.70 -3.21
N LEU A 114 -3.39 12.61 -2.50
CA LEU A 114 -4.58 11.81 -2.77
C LEU A 114 -5.86 12.61 -2.51
N ASP A 115 -6.91 12.36 -3.32
CA ASP A 115 -8.25 12.87 -3.09
C ASP A 115 -8.94 12.12 -1.94
N SER A 116 -8.77 10.81 -1.93
CA SER A 116 -9.25 9.91 -0.87
C SER A 116 -8.48 8.59 -0.89
N TYR A 117 -8.54 7.87 0.22
CA TYR A 117 -8.14 6.47 0.26
C TYR A 117 -9.17 5.57 -0.42
N GLY A 118 -8.79 4.37 -0.84
CA GLY A 118 -9.73 3.32 -1.23
C GLY A 118 -10.63 2.93 -0.05
N SER A 119 -11.88 2.54 -0.33
CA SER A 119 -12.91 2.34 0.70
C SER A 119 -12.53 1.34 1.80
N ASP A 120 -11.73 0.33 1.47
CA ASP A 120 -11.37 -0.75 2.40
C ASP A 120 -9.90 -0.67 2.86
N VAL A 121 -9.18 0.40 2.46
CA VAL A 121 -7.76 0.57 2.76
C VAL A 121 -7.56 0.98 4.21
N VAL A 122 -6.83 0.13 4.95
CA VAL A 122 -6.49 0.35 6.37
C VAL A 122 -5.01 0.04 6.62
N GLU A 123 -4.45 0.62 7.68
CA GLU A 123 -3.09 0.29 8.11
C GLU A 123 -2.97 -1.18 8.48
N GLY A 124 -1.90 -1.84 8.05
CA GLY A 124 -1.66 -3.28 8.21
C GLY A 124 -2.28 -4.16 7.13
N MET A 125 -3.07 -3.60 6.21
CA MET A 125 -3.66 -4.36 5.10
C MET A 125 -2.58 -4.83 4.13
N HIS A 126 -2.62 -6.10 3.74
CA HIS A 126 -1.85 -6.63 2.62
C HIS A 126 -2.54 -6.27 1.31
N VAL A 127 -1.76 -5.75 0.36
CA VAL A 127 -2.20 -5.40 -0.98
C VAL A 127 -1.41 -6.18 -2.02
N ARG A 128 -2.04 -6.44 -3.15
CA ARG A 128 -1.39 -6.97 -4.34
C ARG A 128 -1.09 -5.84 -5.30
N GLN A 129 -0.03 -5.98 -6.05
CA GLN A 129 0.28 -5.07 -7.14
C GLN A 129 -0.94 -4.88 -8.05
N GLY A 130 -1.33 -3.61 -8.26
CA GLY A 130 -2.51 -3.26 -9.06
C GLY A 130 -3.80 -3.11 -8.27
N ASP A 131 -3.85 -3.44 -6.99
CA ASP A 131 -5.02 -3.15 -6.14
C ASP A 131 -5.22 -1.63 -6.03
N VAL A 132 -6.47 -1.19 -6.08
CA VAL A 132 -6.81 0.23 -5.91
C VAL A 132 -6.65 0.61 -4.44
N ILE A 133 -5.70 1.51 -4.15
CA ILE A 133 -5.41 1.96 -2.78
C ILE A 133 -5.85 3.39 -2.50
N GLY A 134 -6.16 4.17 -3.54
CA GLY A 134 -6.61 5.56 -3.40
C GLY A 134 -6.96 6.17 -4.74
N TYR A 135 -7.11 7.49 -4.73
CA TYR A 135 -7.48 8.25 -5.92
C TYR A 135 -6.64 9.51 -6.02
N VAL A 136 -6.24 9.85 -7.26
CA VAL A 136 -5.48 11.08 -7.57
C VAL A 136 -6.26 12.31 -7.13
N GLY A 137 -5.59 13.23 -6.45
CA GLY A 137 -6.18 14.46 -5.96
C GLY A 137 -5.27 15.67 -6.09
N THR A 138 -5.50 16.62 -5.19
CA THR A 138 -4.76 17.88 -5.06
C THR A 138 -4.63 18.27 -3.59
N THR A 139 -4.70 17.31 -2.66
CA THR A 139 -4.58 17.62 -1.23
C THR A 139 -3.15 18.04 -0.86
N GLY A 140 -2.99 18.67 0.30
CA GLY A 140 -1.69 19.18 0.74
C GLY A 140 -1.31 20.48 0.03
N ASN A 141 -0.07 20.53 -0.49
CA ASN A 141 0.45 21.70 -1.20
C ASN A 141 0.39 21.59 -2.74
N ALA A 142 -0.28 20.55 -3.27
CA ALA A 142 -0.44 20.41 -4.71
C ALA A 142 -1.34 21.52 -5.27
N PRO A 143 -0.99 22.10 -6.44
CA PRO A 143 -1.83 23.12 -7.08
C PRO A 143 -3.18 22.52 -7.49
N PRO A 144 -4.32 23.17 -7.17
CA PRO A 144 -5.65 22.65 -7.46
C PRO A 144 -5.93 22.34 -8.95
N GLU A 145 -5.26 23.09 -9.84
CA GLU A 145 -5.45 22.99 -11.30
C GLU A 145 -4.61 21.89 -11.95
N THR A 146 -3.71 21.27 -11.20
CA THR A 146 -2.80 20.24 -11.73
C THR A 146 -2.86 18.95 -10.87
N PRO A 147 -3.98 18.21 -10.93
CA PRO A 147 -4.06 16.95 -10.21
C PRO A 147 -2.96 15.98 -10.65
N HIS A 148 -2.30 15.35 -9.69
CA HIS A 148 -1.24 14.39 -9.92
C HIS A 148 -1.05 13.48 -8.71
N LEU A 149 -0.44 12.34 -8.93
CA LEU A 149 0.14 11.54 -7.87
C LEU A 149 1.61 11.93 -7.71
N HIS A 150 2.01 12.41 -6.53
CA HIS A 150 3.41 12.49 -6.15
C HIS A 150 3.83 11.12 -5.63
N PHE A 151 4.77 10.48 -6.35
CA PHE A 151 5.19 9.10 -6.08
C PHE A 151 6.68 9.02 -5.81
N ALA A 152 7.05 8.48 -4.63
CA ALA A 152 8.44 8.29 -4.25
C ALA A 152 8.72 6.84 -3.84
N ILE A 153 9.97 6.42 -4.06
CA ILE A 153 10.51 5.13 -3.59
C ILE A 153 11.66 5.44 -2.64
N ASN A 154 11.69 4.79 -1.49
CA ASN A 154 12.77 4.96 -0.53
C ASN A 154 13.31 3.61 -0.08
N VAL A 155 14.63 3.46 0.04
CA VAL A 155 15.27 2.36 0.76
C VAL A 155 15.10 2.62 2.26
N LEU A 156 14.50 1.65 2.95
CA LEU A 156 14.20 1.80 4.37
C LEU A 156 15.47 1.70 5.23
N PRO A 157 15.58 2.49 6.29
CA PRO A 157 16.64 2.35 7.27
C PRO A 157 16.50 1.02 8.06
N PRO A 158 17.54 0.60 8.79
CA PRO A 158 17.50 -0.66 9.57
C PRO A 158 16.35 -0.72 10.59
N ASP A 159 15.94 0.42 11.16
CA ASP A 159 14.84 0.53 12.13
C ASP A 159 13.45 0.51 11.47
N LYS A 160 13.42 0.44 10.13
CA LYS A 160 12.18 0.42 9.33
C LYS A 160 11.20 1.55 9.66
N ALA A 161 11.74 2.72 10.01
CA ALA A 161 10.94 3.92 10.26
C ALA A 161 10.23 4.35 8.96
N TRP A 162 8.90 4.32 8.95
CA TRP A 162 8.07 4.55 7.76
C TRP A 162 8.25 5.94 7.12
N SER A 163 8.64 6.93 7.92
CA SER A 163 8.83 8.32 7.48
C SER A 163 10.27 8.66 7.12
N LYS A 164 11.14 7.67 7.03
CA LYS A 164 12.56 7.84 6.73
C LYS A 164 12.97 6.93 5.59
N GLY A 165 14.08 7.24 4.96
CA GLY A 165 14.67 6.42 3.92
C GLY A 165 15.56 7.23 3.01
N GLU A 166 16.30 6.52 2.18
CA GLU A 166 17.10 7.10 1.10
C GLU A 166 16.27 7.05 -0.19
N ALA A 167 16.06 8.20 -0.81
CA ALA A 167 15.24 8.29 -2.01
C ALA A 167 15.92 7.61 -3.20
N VAL A 168 15.14 6.86 -3.96
CA VAL A 168 15.53 6.21 -5.21
C VAL A 168 14.71 6.81 -6.33
N ASP A 169 15.34 7.17 -7.44
CA ASP A 169 14.65 7.71 -8.59
C ASP A 169 13.67 6.68 -9.18
N PRO A 170 12.35 6.95 -9.15
CA PRO A 170 11.35 6.04 -9.69
C PRO A 170 11.32 6.01 -11.22
N TYR A 171 11.77 7.09 -11.88
CA TYR A 171 11.59 7.25 -13.32
C TYR A 171 12.27 6.15 -14.14
N PRO A 172 13.59 5.87 -14.00
CA PRO A 172 14.23 4.82 -14.77
C PRO A 172 13.61 3.44 -14.51
N ILE A 173 13.16 3.17 -13.28
CA ILE A 173 12.53 1.91 -12.90
C ILE A 173 11.20 1.73 -13.64
N LEU A 174 10.34 2.76 -13.63
CA LEU A 174 9.01 2.71 -14.23
C LEU A 174 9.04 2.70 -15.77
N VAL A 175 10.06 3.32 -16.40
CA VAL A 175 10.19 3.33 -17.87
C VAL A 175 10.99 2.16 -18.41
N ALA A 176 11.73 1.43 -17.60
CA ALA A 176 12.47 0.26 -18.02
C ALA A 176 11.58 -0.68 -18.86
N ARG A 177 12.09 -1.18 -19.94
CA ARG A 177 11.40 -2.19 -20.73
C ARG A 177 11.44 -3.47 -19.94
N GLY A 178 10.27 -3.99 -19.51
CA GLY A 178 10.21 -5.35 -19.03
C GLY A 178 10.88 -6.25 -20.05
N VAL A 179 11.81 -7.09 -19.60
CA VAL A 179 12.39 -8.11 -20.46
C VAL A 179 11.25 -9.05 -20.84
N THR A 180 10.72 -8.92 -22.06
CA THR A 180 9.80 -9.89 -22.62
C THR A 180 10.54 -11.21 -22.68
N ARG A 181 10.16 -12.13 -21.80
CA ARG A 181 10.55 -13.55 -21.90
C ARG A 181 9.77 -14.23 -23.00
#